data_c54bfd7952ae4b80425deb2e49c85d84
#
_entry.id   c54bfd7952ae4b80425deb2e49c85d84
#
_cell.length_a   1.000
_cell.length_b   1.000
_cell.length_c   1.000
_cell.angle_alpha   90.00
_cell.angle_beta   90.00
_cell.angle_gamma   90.00
#
_symmetry.space_group_name_H-M   'P 1'
#
loop_
_entity.id
_entity.type
_entity.pdbx_description
1 polymer ?
#
loop_
_entity_poly.entity_id
_entity_poly.type
_entity_poly.pdbx_seq_one_letter_code
_entity_poly.pdbx_strand_id
1 'polypeptide(L)'
;MILSEKTKRSLSNGDLEISRKGFSNSTIMSNQQTDNLKEVDESTFNSSFGIVLTCLGCVVGFGNIWRFPRILATYSYDKGSLTFYIVWVFVLYLWSVPIVIVEYTLGRFTRNSIAASFHKFFGDKFAWIGGWITLVTFFLSAYYPVIIGWCLYYSYMACFIGLPKSEMESKEIFNNFARDSYWPVLTQCMSVIMAAACIFGGIKWIEKANNILVPFLLIIVMFTFGWSLTRTYAEVGIKFLFTPTWSSLKDPEMWIAAASQNAFDTGAGIGALATFAAFMSRQRGAVRYGTIIPMLNNLVSFISSITVFSTVFSTLIQNTPTLTRLGIVKIMQLTGPGSTGLTFIWFPVLFESLGIFGRILCLLFFVCLTVAGLSTTISDLEVYTMVLDDCGVNHRKSVAIALVANILVGLPSALNLNILANQDNVWGIALLISGVLMASLVIRYGPMKYRRCIVNEFGIDDWILPKVWVFMITILVPLQGIILIIWWIYDMIASDPHWYMFTYESVTSLCVEWMILLAALTGINLIAIWRKWSIFPVAKTYGNNPYELDFLKNFTDL
;
A
#
# COMPACT_ATOMS: atom_id res chain seq x y z
N MET A 1 35.88 -73.76 15.52
CA MET A 1 37.19 -74.10 15.91
C MET A 1 38.13 -72.95 15.61
N ILE A 2 38.51 -72.24 16.63
CA ILE A 2 39.57 -71.22 16.78
C ILE A 2 39.98 -70.45 15.53
N LEU A 3 39.50 -69.21 15.41
CA LEU A 3 40.17 -68.13 14.72
C LEU A 3 40.01 -66.83 15.57
N SER A 4 41.13 -66.61 16.15
CA SER A 4 41.78 -65.42 16.69
C SER A 4 40.94 -64.20 17.09
N GLU A 5 40.89 -64.00 18.41
CA GLU A 5 40.40 -62.81 19.13
C GLU A 5 41.08 -61.46 18.80
N LYS A 6 42.09 -61.45 17.91
CA LYS A 6 42.83 -60.22 17.58
C LYS A 6 42.20 -59.35 16.49
N THR A 7 41.26 -59.88 15.71
CA THR A 7 40.60 -59.12 14.64
C THR A 7 39.32 -58.37 15.11
N LYS A 8 38.80 -58.72 16.31
CA LYS A 8 37.61 -58.06 16.87
C LYS A 8 37.88 -56.76 17.64
N ARG A 9 39.13 -56.44 17.98
CA ARG A 9 39.49 -55.23 18.74
C ARG A 9 39.88 -54.04 17.88
N SER A 10 40.14 -54.18 16.58
CA SER A 10 40.48 -53.04 15.70
C SER A 10 39.29 -52.42 14.99
N LEU A 11 38.15 -53.14 14.91
CA LEU A 11 36.92 -52.65 14.29
C LEU A 11 35.99 -51.85 15.25
N SER A 12 36.22 -51.95 16.58
CA SER A 12 35.31 -51.31 17.55
C SER A 12 35.68 -49.85 17.89
N ASN A 13 36.91 -49.39 17.64
CA ASN A 13 37.31 -48.02 17.98
C ASN A 13 37.16 -47.02 16.83
N GLY A 14 37.23 -47.47 15.56
CA GLY A 14 36.99 -46.63 14.39
C GLY A 14 35.51 -46.29 14.19
N ASP A 15 34.64 -47.27 14.36
CA ASP A 15 33.19 -47.11 14.20
C ASP A 15 32.55 -46.28 15.34
N LEU A 16 33.13 -46.31 16.54
CA LEU A 16 32.70 -45.48 17.67
C LEU A 16 33.12 -44.01 17.53
N GLU A 17 34.27 -43.72 16.89
CA GLU A 17 34.68 -42.33 16.62
C GLU A 17 33.91 -41.71 15.43
N ILE A 18 33.61 -42.48 14.38
CA ILE A 18 32.80 -42.05 13.25
C ILE A 18 31.35 -41.87 13.71
N SER A 19 30.82 -42.77 14.54
CA SER A 19 29.48 -42.64 15.13
C SER A 19 29.37 -41.45 16.09
N ARG A 20 30.39 -41.17 16.92
CA ARG A 20 30.42 -40.00 17.80
C ARG A 20 30.55 -38.68 17.05
N LYS A 21 31.34 -38.59 15.96
CA LYS A 21 31.41 -37.39 15.10
C LYS A 21 30.13 -37.19 14.30
N GLY A 22 29.50 -38.25 13.81
CA GLY A 22 28.19 -38.19 13.15
C GLY A 22 27.07 -37.74 14.10
N PHE A 23 27.06 -38.22 15.34
CA PHE A 23 26.09 -37.84 16.37
C PHE A 23 26.32 -36.40 16.88
N SER A 24 27.57 -35.96 17.02
CA SER A 24 27.91 -34.58 17.40
C SER A 24 27.50 -33.59 16.31
N ASN A 25 27.75 -33.90 15.03
CA ASN A 25 27.37 -33.03 13.93
C ASN A 25 25.86 -33.02 13.68
N SER A 26 25.15 -34.14 13.86
CA SER A 26 23.69 -34.17 13.77
C SER A 26 23.01 -33.43 14.94
N THR A 27 23.57 -33.51 16.14
CA THR A 27 23.08 -32.80 17.32
C THR A 27 23.36 -31.28 17.22
N ILE A 28 24.54 -30.89 16.69
CA ILE A 28 24.84 -29.47 16.44
C ILE A 28 23.97 -28.91 15.32
N MET A 29 23.71 -29.64 14.24
CA MET A 29 22.77 -29.23 13.18
C MET A 29 21.32 -29.20 13.66
N SER A 30 20.91 -30.15 14.53
CA SER A 30 19.55 -30.12 15.11
C SER A 30 19.37 -28.96 16.10
N ASN A 31 20.39 -28.62 16.87
CA ASN A 31 20.34 -27.47 17.78
C ASN A 31 20.37 -26.13 17.02
N GLN A 32 21.19 -25.98 15.98
CA GLN A 32 21.15 -24.79 15.12
C GLN A 32 19.84 -24.68 14.35
N GLN A 33 19.24 -25.77 13.89
CA GLN A 33 17.94 -25.78 13.27
C GLN A 33 16.80 -25.47 14.26
N THR A 34 16.88 -25.95 15.50
CA THR A 34 15.91 -25.62 16.57
C THR A 34 16.07 -24.20 17.08
N ASP A 35 17.27 -23.65 17.16
CA ASP A 35 17.49 -22.26 17.53
C ASP A 35 17.04 -21.30 16.41
N ASN A 36 17.33 -21.63 15.13
CA ASN A 36 16.79 -20.90 13.98
C ASN A 36 15.26 -20.99 13.89
N LEU A 37 14.64 -22.11 14.27
CA LEU A 37 13.20 -22.26 14.33
C LEU A 37 12.59 -21.46 15.48
N LYS A 38 13.25 -21.32 16.62
CA LYS A 38 12.80 -20.47 17.74
C LYS A 38 12.95 -18.98 17.43
N GLU A 39 14.05 -18.57 16.81
CA GLU A 39 14.26 -17.18 16.38
C GLU A 39 13.25 -16.76 15.30
N VAL A 40 12.88 -17.67 14.39
CA VAL A 40 11.82 -17.46 13.38
C VAL A 40 10.43 -17.35 14.02
N ASP A 41 10.18 -18.05 15.14
CA ASP A 41 8.88 -18.02 15.83
C ASP A 41 8.68 -16.71 16.62
N GLU A 42 9.75 -16.07 17.09
CA GLU A 42 9.66 -14.77 17.78
C GLU A 42 9.38 -13.58 16.87
N SER A 43 9.66 -13.67 15.57
CA SER A 43 9.49 -12.63 14.57
C SER A 43 8.23 -12.77 13.71
N THR A 44 7.29 -13.63 14.08
CA THR A 44 6.07 -13.87 13.29
C THR A 44 4.83 -13.26 13.94
N PHE A 45 3.78 -13.07 13.13
CA PHE A 45 2.46 -12.66 13.61
C PHE A 45 1.88 -13.66 14.62
N ASN A 46 1.25 -13.15 15.67
CA ASN A 46 0.64 -14.00 16.71
C ASN A 46 -0.62 -14.72 16.21
N SER A 47 -1.40 -14.09 15.33
CA SER A 47 -2.68 -14.63 14.89
C SER A 47 -2.98 -14.42 13.41
N SER A 48 -3.84 -15.28 12.83
CA SER A 48 -4.36 -15.10 11.47
C SER A 48 -5.22 -13.84 11.36
N PHE A 49 -5.94 -13.50 12.42
CA PHE A 49 -6.78 -12.31 12.48
C PHE A 49 -5.91 -11.04 12.51
N GLY A 50 -4.82 -11.04 13.30
CA GLY A 50 -3.84 -9.96 13.31
C GLY A 50 -3.21 -9.71 11.94
N ILE A 51 -2.90 -10.77 11.17
CA ILE A 51 -2.42 -10.63 9.78
C ILE A 51 -3.46 -9.91 8.91
N VAL A 52 -4.72 -10.37 8.95
CA VAL A 52 -5.80 -9.76 8.13
C VAL A 52 -5.99 -8.30 8.49
N LEU A 53 -6.06 -7.97 9.78
CA LEU A 53 -6.23 -6.58 10.22
C LEU A 53 -5.02 -5.71 9.86
N THR A 54 -3.79 -6.20 10.04
CA THR A 54 -2.58 -5.45 9.68
C THR A 54 -2.52 -5.20 8.17
N CYS A 55 -2.78 -6.21 7.36
CA CYS A 55 -2.78 -6.07 5.91
C CYS A 55 -3.95 -5.21 5.41
N LEU A 56 -5.12 -5.30 6.05
CA LEU A 56 -6.26 -4.44 5.73
C LEU A 56 -5.97 -2.98 6.12
N GLY A 57 -5.35 -2.74 7.28
CA GLY A 57 -4.92 -1.40 7.69
C GLY A 57 -3.86 -0.79 6.79
N CYS A 58 -3.05 -1.61 6.13
CA CYS A 58 -2.09 -1.17 5.13
C CYS A 58 -2.79 -0.58 3.88
N VAL A 59 -3.87 -1.19 3.41
CA VAL A 59 -4.51 -0.85 2.14
C VAL A 59 -5.72 0.06 2.29
N VAL A 60 -6.47 -0.03 3.40
CA VAL A 60 -7.63 0.85 3.66
C VAL A 60 -7.15 2.20 4.17
N GLY A 61 -7.17 3.18 3.30
CA GLY A 61 -6.69 4.54 3.56
C GLY A 61 -7.65 5.63 3.09
N PHE A 62 -7.13 6.81 2.87
CA PHE A 62 -7.89 7.95 2.33
C PHE A 62 -8.53 7.65 0.98
N GLY A 63 -7.87 6.84 0.14
CA GLY A 63 -8.34 6.46 -1.19
C GLY A 63 -9.74 5.87 -1.18
N ASN A 64 -10.05 5.03 -0.18
CA ASN A 64 -11.32 4.34 -0.05
C ASN A 64 -12.47 5.26 0.40
N ILE A 65 -12.17 6.19 1.33
CA ILE A 65 -13.22 6.93 2.04
C ILE A 65 -13.60 8.21 1.31
N TRP A 66 -12.63 8.90 0.68
CA TRP A 66 -12.91 10.18 0.03
C TRP A 66 -12.63 10.20 -1.47
N ARG A 67 -11.46 9.65 -1.92
CA ARG A 67 -11.05 9.71 -3.32
C ARG A 67 -11.99 8.93 -4.22
N PHE A 68 -12.33 7.72 -3.81
CA PHE A 68 -13.20 6.84 -4.57
C PHE A 68 -14.60 7.44 -4.85
N PRO A 69 -15.33 8.00 -3.86
CA PRO A 69 -16.60 8.66 -4.14
C PRO A 69 -16.49 9.81 -5.14
N ARG A 70 -15.41 10.60 -5.09
CA ARG A 70 -15.15 11.69 -6.04
C ARG A 70 -14.92 11.14 -7.46
N ILE A 71 -14.10 10.10 -7.60
CA ILE A 71 -13.85 9.45 -8.90
C ILE A 71 -15.16 8.90 -9.49
N LEU A 72 -16.01 8.28 -8.67
CA LEU A 72 -17.33 7.84 -9.08
C LEU A 72 -18.20 8.98 -9.59
N ALA A 73 -18.18 10.14 -8.93
CA ALA A 73 -18.91 11.32 -9.38
C ALA A 73 -18.35 11.85 -10.71
N THR A 74 -17.03 11.90 -10.87
CA THR A 74 -16.36 12.37 -12.08
C THR A 74 -16.72 11.50 -13.30
N TYR A 75 -16.66 10.19 -13.17
CA TYR A 75 -16.91 9.25 -14.27
C TYR A 75 -18.33 8.69 -14.28
N SER A 76 -19.29 9.41 -13.68
CA SER A 76 -20.73 9.13 -13.76
C SER A 76 -21.39 9.63 -15.04
N TYR A 77 -20.70 10.53 -15.77
CA TYR A 77 -21.24 11.23 -16.96
C TYR A 77 -22.59 11.88 -16.67
N ASP A 78 -22.77 12.37 -15.43
CA ASP A 78 -23.99 13.00 -14.90
C ASP A 78 -25.27 12.12 -14.96
N LYS A 79 -25.12 10.84 -15.27
CA LYS A 79 -26.22 9.87 -15.46
C LYS A 79 -26.26 8.80 -14.39
N GLY A 80 -25.11 8.21 -14.07
CA GLY A 80 -25.00 7.19 -13.03
C GLY A 80 -23.68 6.43 -13.07
N SER A 81 -23.33 5.77 -11.98
CA SER A 81 -21.98 5.24 -11.73
C SER A 81 -21.89 3.71 -11.82
N LEU A 82 -22.95 2.97 -12.08
CA LEU A 82 -22.93 1.49 -12.06
C LEU A 82 -21.90 0.92 -13.06
N THR A 83 -21.79 1.52 -14.25
CA THR A 83 -20.85 1.07 -15.27
C THR A 83 -19.41 1.18 -14.77
N PHE A 84 -19.07 2.27 -14.05
CA PHE A 84 -17.75 2.43 -13.43
C PHE A 84 -17.49 1.34 -12.39
N TYR A 85 -18.45 1.02 -11.52
CA TYR A 85 -18.30 -0.07 -10.54
C TYR A 85 -17.96 -1.41 -11.20
N ILE A 86 -18.64 -1.75 -12.29
CA ILE A 86 -18.41 -3.00 -13.02
C ILE A 86 -16.98 -3.05 -13.56
N VAL A 87 -16.52 -1.98 -14.21
CA VAL A 87 -15.16 -1.88 -14.75
C VAL A 87 -14.13 -1.91 -13.63
N TRP A 88 -14.37 -1.19 -12.55
CA TRP A 88 -13.47 -1.13 -11.40
C TRP A 88 -13.29 -2.52 -10.72
N VAL A 89 -14.37 -3.27 -10.51
CA VAL A 89 -14.29 -4.65 -10.00
C VAL A 89 -13.57 -5.57 -10.99
N PHE A 90 -13.79 -5.41 -12.28
CA PHE A 90 -13.10 -6.19 -13.31
C PHE A 90 -11.59 -5.95 -13.29
N VAL A 91 -11.18 -4.68 -13.22
CA VAL A 91 -9.76 -4.30 -13.18
C VAL A 91 -9.07 -4.75 -11.88
N LEU A 92 -9.78 -4.84 -10.75
CA LEU A 92 -9.24 -5.42 -9.51
C LEU A 92 -8.57 -6.78 -9.75
N TYR A 93 -9.25 -7.65 -10.49
CA TYR A 93 -8.73 -8.99 -10.79
C TYR A 93 -7.65 -9.00 -11.88
N LEU A 94 -7.61 -8.00 -12.75
CA LEU A 94 -6.63 -7.93 -13.83
C LEU A 94 -5.32 -7.25 -13.41
N TRP A 95 -5.35 -6.33 -12.46
CA TRP A 95 -4.21 -5.54 -12.01
C TRP A 95 -3.80 -5.88 -10.58
N SER A 96 -4.67 -5.57 -9.62
CA SER A 96 -4.28 -5.55 -8.21
C SER A 96 -4.05 -6.95 -7.66
N VAL A 97 -4.99 -7.88 -7.83
CA VAL A 97 -4.87 -9.24 -7.30
C VAL A 97 -3.62 -9.96 -7.82
N PRO A 98 -3.28 -9.93 -9.12
CA PRO A 98 -2.05 -10.55 -9.62
C PRO A 98 -0.78 -10.00 -8.98
N ILE A 99 -0.66 -8.67 -8.81
CA ILE A 99 0.51 -8.02 -8.22
C ILE A 99 0.60 -8.30 -6.72
N VAL A 100 -0.52 -8.17 -6.00
CA VAL A 100 -0.57 -8.42 -4.56
C VAL A 100 -0.20 -9.87 -4.22
N ILE A 101 -0.59 -10.85 -5.05
CA ILE A 101 -0.13 -12.23 -4.90
C ILE A 101 1.40 -12.31 -5.03
N VAL A 102 2.03 -11.56 -5.95
CA VAL A 102 3.50 -11.50 -6.05
C VAL A 102 4.09 -10.94 -4.77
N GLU A 103 3.56 -9.84 -4.24
CA GLU A 103 4.05 -9.25 -2.99
C GLU A 103 4.00 -10.25 -1.83
N TYR A 104 2.84 -10.88 -1.60
CA TYR A 104 2.71 -11.88 -0.52
C TYR A 104 3.64 -13.08 -0.70
N THR A 105 3.74 -13.60 -1.91
CA THR A 105 4.59 -14.77 -2.16
C THR A 105 6.08 -14.43 -2.08
N LEU A 106 6.47 -13.25 -2.56
CA LEU A 106 7.84 -12.74 -2.48
C LEU A 106 8.30 -12.57 -1.03
N GLY A 107 7.55 -11.81 -0.23
CA GLY A 107 7.87 -11.57 1.17
C GLY A 107 7.90 -12.86 2.00
N ARG A 108 6.84 -13.68 1.90
CA ARG A 108 6.76 -14.99 2.60
C ARG A 108 7.92 -15.92 2.26
N PHE A 109 8.39 -15.90 1.00
CA PHE A 109 9.48 -16.75 0.55
C PHE A 109 10.83 -16.25 1.00
N THR A 110 11.15 -14.99 0.71
CA THR A 110 12.48 -14.41 0.95
C THR A 110 12.75 -14.03 2.39
N ARG A 111 11.70 -13.70 3.15
CA ARG A 111 11.79 -13.20 4.52
C ARG A 111 12.66 -11.95 4.69
N ASN A 112 12.77 -11.15 3.63
CA ASN A 112 13.57 -9.94 3.59
C ASN A 112 12.72 -8.77 3.12
N SER A 113 13.26 -7.55 3.27
CA SER A 113 12.71 -6.35 2.67
C SER A 113 12.55 -6.50 1.15
N ILE A 114 11.71 -5.64 0.57
CA ILE A 114 11.46 -5.65 -0.87
C ILE A 114 12.76 -5.45 -1.66
N ALA A 115 13.64 -4.53 -1.23
CA ALA A 115 14.91 -4.26 -1.90
C ALA A 115 15.86 -5.46 -1.85
N ALA A 116 16.01 -6.10 -0.70
CA ALA A 116 16.83 -7.29 -0.54
C ALA A 116 16.23 -8.51 -1.28
N SER A 117 14.90 -8.60 -1.35
CA SER A 117 14.21 -9.65 -2.11
C SER A 117 14.50 -9.54 -3.60
N PHE A 118 14.40 -8.33 -4.17
CA PHE A 118 14.78 -8.10 -5.56
C PHE A 118 16.25 -8.42 -5.83
N HIS A 119 17.15 -8.04 -4.91
CA HIS A 119 18.56 -8.40 -5.00
C HIS A 119 18.77 -9.91 -5.08
N LYS A 120 18.04 -10.73 -4.28
CA LYS A 120 18.10 -12.20 -4.34
C LYS A 120 17.67 -12.78 -5.69
N PHE A 121 16.64 -12.18 -6.34
CA PHE A 121 16.12 -12.65 -7.62
C PHE A 121 16.90 -12.14 -8.84
N PHE A 122 17.38 -10.91 -8.79
CA PHE A 122 18.02 -10.26 -9.93
C PHE A 122 19.55 -10.20 -9.83
N GLY A 123 20.10 -10.40 -8.62
CA GLY A 123 21.52 -10.22 -8.33
C GLY A 123 21.94 -8.75 -8.23
N ASP A 124 23.25 -8.53 -8.01
CA ASP A 124 23.84 -7.22 -7.71
C ASP A 124 23.53 -6.14 -8.78
N LYS A 125 23.46 -6.53 -10.06
CA LYS A 125 23.31 -5.56 -11.17
C LYS A 125 21.96 -4.85 -11.18
N PHE A 126 20.92 -5.47 -10.66
CA PHE A 126 19.55 -4.97 -10.73
C PHE A 126 18.92 -4.75 -9.35
N ALA A 127 19.73 -4.69 -8.29
CA ALA A 127 19.25 -4.41 -6.94
C ALA A 127 18.55 -3.04 -6.83
N TRP A 128 18.92 -2.08 -7.70
CA TRP A 128 18.29 -0.77 -7.81
C TRP A 128 16.77 -0.83 -8.07
N ILE A 129 16.25 -1.92 -8.69
CA ILE A 129 14.81 -2.07 -8.95
C ILE A 129 14.03 -2.15 -7.63
N GLY A 130 14.49 -2.97 -6.68
CA GLY A 130 13.89 -3.02 -5.34
C GLY A 130 14.06 -1.72 -4.58
N GLY A 131 15.19 -1.02 -4.81
CA GLY A 131 15.42 0.33 -4.30
C GLY A 131 14.42 1.35 -4.85
N TRP A 132 14.07 1.28 -6.14
CA TRP A 132 13.03 2.11 -6.74
C TRP A 132 11.69 1.96 -6.00
N ILE A 133 11.21 0.73 -5.85
CA ILE A 133 9.93 0.46 -5.17
C ILE A 133 9.95 1.01 -3.74
N THR A 134 11.03 0.77 -3.00
CA THR A 134 11.20 1.28 -1.64
C THR A 134 11.17 2.81 -1.58
N LEU A 135 11.89 3.50 -2.48
CA LEU A 135 11.95 4.96 -2.47
C LEU A 135 10.67 5.62 -2.97
N VAL A 136 9.96 5.01 -3.93
CA VAL A 136 8.61 5.47 -4.31
C VAL A 136 7.68 5.42 -3.08
N THR A 137 7.70 4.33 -2.33
CA THR A 137 6.93 4.20 -1.08
C THR A 137 7.37 5.22 -0.02
N PHE A 138 8.67 5.46 0.11
CA PHE A 138 9.20 6.48 1.01
C PHE A 138 8.70 7.88 0.66
N PHE A 139 8.74 8.28 -0.61
CA PHE A 139 8.26 9.60 -1.02
C PHE A 139 6.74 9.74 -0.92
N LEU A 140 5.98 8.69 -1.22
CA LEU A 140 4.54 8.64 -0.96
C LEU A 140 4.25 8.86 0.53
N SER A 141 4.94 8.14 1.39
CA SER A 141 4.77 8.24 2.84
C SER A 141 5.27 9.55 3.43
N ALA A 142 6.08 10.33 2.73
CA ALA A 142 6.61 11.59 3.24
C ALA A 142 5.59 12.73 3.19
N TYR A 143 4.76 12.83 2.14
CA TYR A 143 3.72 13.86 2.08
C TYR A 143 2.38 13.42 2.71
N TYR A 144 2.11 12.14 2.77
CA TYR A 144 0.85 11.60 3.28
C TYR A 144 0.51 12.02 4.73
N PRO A 145 1.47 12.09 5.68
CA PRO A 145 1.24 12.57 7.04
C PRO A 145 0.79 14.03 7.13
N VAL A 146 1.04 14.87 6.12
CA VAL A 146 0.52 16.25 6.06
C VAL A 146 -1.01 16.22 6.04
N ILE A 147 -1.58 15.32 5.22
CA ILE A 147 -3.03 15.18 5.09
C ILE A 147 -3.63 14.57 6.37
N ILE A 148 -2.93 13.64 7.03
CA ILE A 148 -3.35 13.14 8.36
C ILE A 148 -3.37 14.32 9.37
N GLY A 149 -2.36 15.17 9.30
CA GLY A 149 -2.29 16.38 10.13
C GLY A 149 -3.49 17.30 9.93
N TRP A 150 -3.96 17.44 8.70
CA TRP A 150 -5.20 18.20 8.42
C TRP A 150 -6.41 17.51 9.06
N CYS A 151 -6.51 16.18 8.99
CA CYS A 151 -7.60 15.44 9.65
C CYS A 151 -7.58 15.64 11.17
N LEU A 152 -6.40 15.67 11.80
CA LEU A 152 -6.24 15.98 13.23
C LEU A 152 -6.75 17.40 13.56
N TYR A 153 -6.39 18.40 12.75
CA TYR A 153 -6.86 19.76 12.93
C TYR A 153 -8.38 19.88 12.80
N TYR A 154 -8.97 19.25 11.78
CA TYR A 154 -10.42 19.27 11.59
C TYR A 154 -11.17 18.48 12.67
N SER A 155 -10.57 17.43 13.22
CA SER A 155 -11.10 16.74 14.42
C SER A 155 -11.12 17.69 15.64
N TYR A 156 -10.04 18.44 15.84
CA TYR A 156 -9.96 19.46 16.87
C TYR A 156 -10.99 20.58 16.67
N MET A 157 -11.14 21.07 15.44
CA MET A 157 -12.11 22.09 15.07
C MET A 157 -13.56 21.63 15.37
N ALA A 158 -13.90 20.39 14.98
CA ALA A 158 -15.23 19.83 15.25
C ALA A 158 -15.52 19.73 16.77
N CYS A 159 -14.50 19.47 17.60
CA CYS A 159 -14.67 19.37 19.05
C CYS A 159 -14.80 20.73 19.74
N PHE A 160 -13.93 21.70 19.39
CA PHE A 160 -13.69 22.87 20.23
C PHE A 160 -14.07 24.21 19.60
N ILE A 161 -13.98 24.36 18.27
CA ILE A 161 -14.18 25.64 17.59
C ILE A 161 -15.62 25.74 17.05
N GLY A 162 -16.07 24.72 16.31
CA GLY A 162 -17.33 24.69 15.59
C GLY A 162 -17.11 24.52 14.09
N LEU A 163 -18.21 24.27 13.35
CA LEU A 163 -18.15 24.02 11.91
C LEU A 163 -18.47 25.29 11.11
N PRO A 164 -17.90 25.46 9.91
CA PRO A 164 -18.18 26.59 9.04
C PRO A 164 -19.62 26.51 8.49
N LYS A 165 -20.27 27.65 8.39
CA LYS A 165 -21.67 27.76 7.92
C LYS A 165 -21.80 27.94 6.41
N SER A 166 -20.73 28.33 5.74
CA SER A 166 -20.70 28.56 4.30
C SER A 166 -19.42 28.02 3.66
N GLU A 167 -19.47 27.79 2.35
CA GLU A 167 -18.31 27.38 1.56
C GLU A 167 -17.17 28.43 1.64
N MET A 168 -17.52 29.72 1.63
CA MET A 168 -16.55 30.81 1.69
C MET A 168 -15.80 30.80 3.02
N GLU A 169 -16.50 30.67 4.13
CA GLU A 169 -15.94 30.57 5.47
C GLU A 169 -15.03 29.31 5.58
N SER A 170 -15.50 28.19 5.03
CA SER A 170 -14.73 26.94 5.02
C SER A 170 -13.44 27.05 4.21
N LYS A 171 -13.47 27.71 3.05
CA LYS A 171 -12.27 28.01 2.24
C LYS A 171 -11.30 28.92 2.97
N GLU A 172 -11.81 29.91 3.68
CA GLU A 172 -10.99 30.82 4.49
C GLU A 172 -10.30 30.07 5.64
N ILE A 173 -11.04 29.25 6.39
CA ILE A 173 -10.49 28.40 7.46
C ILE A 173 -9.41 27.47 6.88
N PHE A 174 -9.66 26.83 5.74
CA PHE A 174 -8.69 25.95 5.11
C PHE A 174 -7.42 26.71 4.69
N ASN A 175 -7.56 27.87 4.05
CA ASN A 175 -6.42 28.67 3.62
C ASN A 175 -5.60 29.19 4.82
N ASN A 176 -6.27 29.73 5.84
CA ASN A 176 -5.62 30.21 7.06
C ASN A 176 -4.85 29.09 7.77
N PHE A 177 -5.38 27.87 7.77
CA PHE A 177 -4.68 26.70 8.33
C PHE A 177 -3.58 26.20 7.42
N ALA A 178 -3.89 25.90 6.14
CA ALA A 178 -3.00 25.13 5.25
C ALA A 178 -1.94 26.00 4.53
N ARG A 179 -2.20 27.31 4.36
CA ARG A 179 -1.28 28.24 3.66
C ARG A 179 -0.61 29.26 4.57
N ASP A 180 -1.39 29.84 5.49
CA ASP A 180 -0.97 31.06 6.21
C ASP A 180 -0.47 30.72 7.62
N SER A 181 -0.37 29.45 7.99
CA SER A 181 0.11 29.02 9.30
C SER A 181 1.16 27.90 9.22
N TYR A 182 1.89 27.72 10.32
CA TYR A 182 2.83 26.61 10.51
C TYR A 182 2.20 25.37 11.18
N TRP A 183 0.89 25.39 11.41
CA TRP A 183 0.18 24.24 11.98
C TRP A 183 0.34 22.94 11.19
N PRO A 184 0.34 22.93 9.83
CA PRO A 184 0.56 21.71 9.05
C PRO A 184 1.89 21.02 9.37
N VAL A 185 2.96 21.78 9.66
CA VAL A 185 4.26 21.23 10.05
C VAL A 185 4.16 20.52 11.40
N LEU A 186 3.53 21.16 12.40
CA LEU A 186 3.37 20.56 13.72
C LEU A 186 2.52 19.29 13.66
N THR A 187 1.38 19.34 12.94
CA THR A 187 0.47 18.20 12.83
C THR A 187 1.04 17.06 11.98
N GLN A 188 1.86 17.35 10.96
CA GLN A 188 2.64 16.35 10.23
C GLN A 188 3.61 15.64 11.19
N CYS A 189 4.41 16.39 11.96
CA CYS A 189 5.34 15.82 12.94
C CYS A 189 4.61 14.91 13.94
N MET A 190 3.46 15.35 14.46
CA MET A 190 2.63 14.53 15.35
C MET A 190 2.22 13.22 14.69
N SER A 191 1.75 13.27 13.44
CA SER A 191 1.31 12.10 12.68
C SER A 191 2.44 11.09 12.48
N VAL A 192 3.63 11.55 12.07
CA VAL A 192 4.80 10.66 11.88
C VAL A 192 5.28 10.07 13.20
N ILE A 193 5.32 10.86 14.28
CA ILE A 193 5.71 10.38 15.61
C ILE A 193 4.74 9.31 16.11
N MET A 194 3.43 9.51 15.93
CA MET A 194 2.42 8.52 16.31
C MET A 194 2.61 7.20 15.54
N ALA A 195 2.87 7.27 14.23
CA ALA A 195 3.13 6.08 13.42
C ALA A 195 4.44 5.39 13.83
N ALA A 196 5.54 6.15 14.02
CA ALA A 196 6.83 5.62 14.45
C ALA A 196 6.77 4.94 15.82
N ALA A 197 5.97 5.47 16.75
CA ALA A 197 5.73 4.83 18.05
C ALA A 197 5.11 3.44 17.91
N CYS A 198 4.27 3.22 16.91
CA CYS A 198 3.64 1.92 16.66
C CYS A 198 4.61 0.88 16.08
N ILE A 199 5.65 1.30 15.34
CA ILE A 199 6.63 0.37 14.73
C ILE A 199 7.86 0.12 15.61
N PHE A 200 8.07 0.93 16.66
CA PHE A 200 9.28 0.90 17.48
C PHE A 200 9.58 -0.45 18.14
N GLY A 201 8.56 -1.25 18.41
CA GLY A 201 8.65 -2.60 18.97
C GLY A 201 8.54 -3.72 17.92
N GLY A 202 8.67 -3.39 16.61
CA GLY A 202 8.59 -4.32 15.49
C GLY A 202 7.19 -4.86 15.25
N ILE A 203 7.10 -5.98 14.51
CA ILE A 203 5.85 -6.54 13.99
C ILE A 203 4.76 -6.79 15.05
N LYS A 204 5.14 -7.16 16.27
CA LYS A 204 4.18 -7.41 17.37
C LYS A 204 3.47 -6.13 17.83
N TRP A 205 4.17 -4.99 17.81
CA TRP A 205 3.57 -3.68 18.11
C TRP A 205 2.68 -3.20 16.98
N ILE A 206 3.11 -3.41 15.73
CA ILE A 206 2.29 -3.12 14.54
C ILE A 206 1.00 -3.93 14.58
N GLU A 207 1.07 -5.24 14.83
CA GLU A 207 -0.10 -6.11 14.98
C GLU A 207 -1.04 -5.61 16.09
N LYS A 208 -0.48 -5.23 17.25
CA LYS A 208 -1.26 -4.71 18.37
C LYS A 208 -1.95 -3.38 18.03
N ALA A 209 -1.24 -2.47 17.36
CA ALA A 209 -1.80 -1.19 16.91
C ALA A 209 -2.94 -1.40 15.93
N ASN A 210 -2.74 -2.21 14.89
CA ASN A 210 -3.75 -2.47 13.87
C ASN A 210 -4.93 -3.29 14.39
N ASN A 211 -4.74 -4.15 15.40
CA ASN A 211 -5.83 -4.84 16.09
C ASN A 211 -6.78 -3.89 16.85
N ILE A 212 -6.37 -2.64 17.10
CA ILE A 212 -7.20 -1.60 17.69
C ILE A 212 -7.71 -0.64 16.62
N LEU A 213 -6.79 -0.12 15.78
CA LEU A 213 -7.09 0.94 14.81
C LEU A 213 -8.09 0.46 13.74
N VAL A 214 -7.86 -0.72 13.16
CA VAL A 214 -8.67 -1.20 12.04
C VAL A 214 -10.10 -1.58 12.44
N PRO A 215 -10.37 -2.33 13.53
CA PRO A 215 -11.74 -2.54 13.98
C PRO A 215 -12.45 -1.24 14.35
N PHE A 216 -11.76 -0.29 14.99
CA PHE A 216 -12.32 1.03 15.30
C PHE A 216 -12.71 1.79 14.03
N LEU A 217 -11.85 1.81 13.00
CA LEU A 217 -12.14 2.34 11.68
C LEU A 217 -13.40 1.70 11.08
N LEU A 218 -13.45 0.35 11.05
CA LEU A 218 -14.57 -0.38 10.45
C LEU A 218 -15.88 -0.13 11.19
N ILE A 219 -15.86 0.00 12.52
CA ILE A 219 -17.04 0.33 13.33
C ILE A 219 -17.57 1.71 12.93
N ILE A 220 -16.70 2.74 12.76
CA ILE A 220 -17.12 4.07 12.34
C ILE A 220 -17.70 4.03 10.91
N VAL A 221 -17.04 3.33 9.98
CA VAL A 221 -17.52 3.18 8.60
C VAL A 221 -18.90 2.52 8.57
N MET A 222 -19.10 1.43 9.33
CA MET A 222 -20.37 0.74 9.39
C MET A 222 -21.47 1.56 10.09
N PHE A 223 -21.13 2.30 11.14
CA PHE A 223 -22.04 3.21 11.81
C PHE A 223 -22.51 4.33 10.88
N THR A 224 -21.57 5.01 10.22
CA THR A 224 -21.89 6.11 9.27
C THR A 224 -22.64 5.60 8.06
N PHE A 225 -22.35 4.40 7.57
CA PHE A 225 -23.10 3.71 6.52
C PHE A 225 -24.56 3.48 6.95
N GLY A 226 -24.79 2.81 8.08
CA GLY A 226 -26.15 2.57 8.61
C GLY A 226 -26.92 3.86 8.80
N TRP A 227 -26.29 4.87 9.38
CA TRP A 227 -26.89 6.19 9.54
C TRP A 227 -27.23 6.85 8.18
N SER A 228 -26.34 6.80 7.19
CA SER A 228 -26.56 7.43 5.89
C SER A 228 -27.79 6.86 5.16
N LEU A 229 -28.08 5.57 5.35
CA LEU A 229 -29.24 4.90 4.76
C LEU A 229 -30.58 5.36 5.39
N THR A 230 -30.57 5.87 6.62
CA THR A 230 -31.79 6.39 7.29
C THR A 230 -32.13 7.83 6.90
N ARG A 231 -31.29 8.48 6.11
CA ARG A 231 -31.49 9.88 5.72
C ARG A 231 -32.61 10.04 4.68
N THR A 232 -33.42 11.09 4.84
CA THR A 232 -34.42 11.47 3.85
C THR A 232 -33.75 11.78 2.51
N TYR A 233 -34.24 11.24 1.39
CA TYR A 233 -33.67 11.34 0.04
C TYR A 233 -32.35 10.57 -0.17
N ALA A 234 -31.92 9.71 0.77
CA ALA A 234 -30.76 8.86 0.57
C ALA A 234 -30.91 7.96 -0.67
N GLU A 235 -32.13 7.49 -0.93
CA GLU A 235 -32.48 6.67 -2.08
C GLU A 235 -32.16 7.33 -3.43
N VAL A 236 -32.13 8.67 -3.50
CA VAL A 236 -31.78 9.39 -4.74
C VAL A 236 -30.31 9.20 -5.08
N GLY A 237 -29.43 9.33 -4.07
CA GLY A 237 -27.99 9.06 -4.21
C GLY A 237 -27.71 7.59 -4.53
N ILE A 238 -28.41 6.67 -3.86
CA ILE A 238 -28.28 5.23 -4.11
C ILE A 238 -28.73 4.88 -5.53
N LYS A 239 -29.89 5.36 -5.97
CA LYS A 239 -30.35 5.17 -7.36
C LYS A 239 -29.36 5.69 -8.37
N PHE A 240 -28.74 6.85 -8.10
CA PHE A 240 -27.72 7.39 -8.99
C PHE A 240 -26.51 6.45 -9.10
N LEU A 241 -26.00 5.92 -7.99
CA LEU A 241 -24.90 4.97 -7.99
C LEU A 241 -25.19 3.69 -8.80
N PHE A 242 -26.42 3.17 -8.69
CA PHE A 242 -26.83 1.94 -9.35
C PHE A 242 -27.48 2.14 -10.72
N THR A 243 -27.48 3.37 -11.25
CA THR A 243 -27.93 3.64 -12.62
C THR A 243 -26.76 3.40 -13.61
N PRO A 244 -26.94 2.56 -14.65
CA PRO A 244 -25.89 2.31 -15.63
C PRO A 244 -25.82 3.40 -16.69
N THR A 245 -24.59 3.67 -17.16
CA THR A 245 -24.30 4.52 -18.32
C THR A 245 -23.48 3.70 -19.33
N TRP A 246 -24.13 2.79 -20.06
CA TRP A 246 -23.44 1.84 -20.94
C TRP A 246 -22.61 2.49 -22.05
N SER A 247 -22.95 3.71 -22.47
CA SER A 247 -22.17 4.46 -23.46
C SER A 247 -20.74 4.77 -22.98
N SER A 248 -20.53 4.88 -21.66
CA SER A 248 -19.22 5.15 -21.07
C SER A 248 -18.21 4.01 -21.22
N LEU A 249 -18.67 2.78 -21.52
CA LEU A 249 -17.75 1.67 -21.85
C LEU A 249 -16.87 1.94 -23.07
N LYS A 250 -17.29 2.87 -23.94
CA LYS A 250 -16.51 3.27 -25.12
C LYS A 250 -15.47 4.34 -24.82
N ASP A 251 -15.51 4.91 -23.63
CA ASP A 251 -14.60 5.95 -23.21
C ASP A 251 -13.37 5.36 -22.53
N PRO A 252 -12.17 5.51 -23.13
CA PRO A 252 -10.94 5.00 -22.54
C PRO A 252 -10.61 5.62 -21.17
N GLU A 253 -10.98 6.88 -20.93
CA GLU A 253 -10.70 7.59 -19.68
C GLU A 253 -11.33 6.89 -18.47
N MET A 254 -12.54 6.36 -18.64
CA MET A 254 -13.22 5.60 -17.58
C MET A 254 -12.41 4.35 -17.19
N TRP A 255 -11.88 3.60 -18.17
CA TRP A 255 -11.08 2.40 -17.91
C TRP A 255 -9.76 2.73 -17.20
N ILE A 256 -9.13 3.81 -17.61
CA ILE A 256 -7.89 4.30 -17.04
C ILE A 256 -8.11 4.77 -15.62
N ALA A 257 -9.18 5.53 -15.37
CA ALA A 257 -9.56 5.97 -14.03
C ALA A 257 -9.85 4.81 -13.09
N ALA A 258 -10.57 3.79 -13.56
CA ALA A 258 -10.84 2.59 -12.78
C ALA A 258 -9.56 1.79 -12.46
N ALA A 259 -8.61 1.71 -13.42
CA ALA A 259 -7.33 1.04 -13.23
C ALA A 259 -6.41 1.82 -12.28
N SER A 260 -6.30 3.13 -12.46
CA SER A 260 -5.54 4.01 -11.57
C SER A 260 -6.09 3.95 -10.15
N GLN A 261 -7.43 3.99 -10.00
CA GLN A 261 -8.05 3.89 -8.68
C GLN A 261 -7.73 2.57 -7.98
N ASN A 262 -7.79 1.44 -8.69
CA ASN A 262 -7.41 0.15 -8.11
C ASN A 262 -5.92 0.10 -7.73
N ALA A 263 -5.03 0.64 -8.56
CA ALA A 263 -3.60 0.67 -8.27
C ALA A 263 -3.31 1.44 -6.97
N PHE A 264 -3.97 2.59 -6.78
CA PHE A 264 -3.85 3.39 -5.57
C PHE A 264 -4.49 2.74 -4.34
N ASP A 265 -5.76 2.33 -4.45
CA ASP A 265 -6.55 1.84 -3.30
C ASP A 265 -6.00 0.55 -2.72
N THR A 266 -5.56 -0.37 -3.57
CA THR A 266 -5.11 -1.69 -3.11
C THR A 266 -3.64 -1.71 -2.69
N GLY A 267 -2.90 -0.62 -2.90
CA GLY A 267 -1.48 -0.55 -2.60
C GLY A 267 -0.61 -1.51 -3.43
N ALA A 268 -1.15 -2.02 -4.56
CA ALA A 268 -0.43 -2.97 -5.40
C ALA A 268 0.83 -2.32 -6.03
N GLY A 269 2.00 -2.80 -5.66
CA GLY A 269 3.29 -2.24 -6.08
C GLY A 269 3.99 -1.36 -5.03
N ILE A 270 3.36 -1.07 -3.89
CA ILE A 270 3.98 -0.34 -2.77
C ILE A 270 5.05 -1.19 -2.06
N GLY A 271 4.89 -2.51 -2.03
CA GLY A 271 5.80 -3.40 -1.32
C GLY A 271 5.50 -3.56 0.19
N ALA A 272 4.50 -2.87 0.72
CA ALA A 272 4.11 -2.97 2.12
C ALA A 272 3.53 -4.34 2.45
N LEU A 273 2.72 -4.92 1.56
CA LEU A 273 2.22 -6.27 1.73
C LEU A 273 3.33 -7.33 1.65
N ALA A 274 4.37 -7.10 0.82
CA ALA A 274 5.57 -7.95 0.80
C ALA A 274 6.35 -7.86 2.13
N THR A 275 6.46 -6.66 2.69
CA THR A 275 7.11 -6.43 3.99
C THR A 275 6.40 -7.20 5.10
N PHE A 276 5.06 -7.12 5.19
CA PHE A 276 4.31 -7.90 6.17
C PHE A 276 4.33 -9.40 5.89
N ALA A 277 4.32 -9.81 4.63
CA ALA A 277 4.42 -11.21 4.26
C ALA A 277 5.77 -11.84 4.66
N ALA A 278 6.83 -11.05 4.81
CA ALA A 278 8.12 -11.53 5.33
C ALA A 278 8.02 -12.10 6.76
N PHE A 279 7.05 -11.63 7.54
CA PHE A 279 6.75 -12.12 8.89
C PHE A 279 5.69 -13.24 8.93
N MET A 280 5.25 -13.74 7.76
CA MET A 280 4.26 -14.83 7.67
C MET A 280 4.93 -16.19 7.60
N SER A 281 4.39 -17.18 8.33
CA SER A 281 4.83 -18.57 8.21
C SER A 281 4.38 -19.20 6.88
N ARG A 282 5.02 -20.32 6.47
CA ARG A 282 4.65 -21.09 5.26
C ARG A 282 3.21 -21.64 5.29
N GLN A 283 2.64 -21.83 6.49
CA GLN A 283 1.26 -22.28 6.70
C GLN A 283 0.22 -21.19 6.42
N ARG A 284 0.64 -19.93 6.27
CA ARG A 284 -0.25 -18.81 5.96
C ARG A 284 -0.43 -18.66 4.46
N GLY A 285 -1.68 -18.65 4.01
CA GLY A 285 -2.02 -18.67 2.58
C GLY A 285 -1.72 -17.35 1.87
N ALA A 286 -0.62 -17.25 1.14
CA ALA A 286 -0.29 -16.03 0.39
C ALA A 286 -1.24 -15.77 -0.79
N VAL A 287 -1.68 -16.81 -1.49
CA VAL A 287 -2.68 -16.67 -2.57
C VAL A 287 -4.03 -16.27 -2.00
N ARG A 288 -4.43 -16.90 -0.88
CA ARG A 288 -5.67 -16.60 -0.19
C ARG A 288 -5.71 -15.14 0.28
N TYR A 289 -4.69 -14.65 0.99
CA TYR A 289 -4.64 -13.27 1.44
C TYR A 289 -4.45 -12.28 0.29
N GLY A 290 -3.62 -12.62 -0.71
CA GLY A 290 -3.41 -11.82 -1.92
C GLY A 290 -4.68 -11.62 -2.77
N THR A 291 -5.69 -12.47 -2.58
CA THR A 291 -7.00 -12.32 -3.22
C THR A 291 -8.00 -11.63 -2.29
N ILE A 292 -8.10 -12.04 -1.02
CA ILE A 292 -9.13 -11.57 -0.09
C ILE A 292 -8.88 -10.11 0.32
N ILE A 293 -7.63 -9.70 0.59
CA ILE A 293 -7.34 -8.35 1.10
C ILE A 293 -7.73 -7.26 0.09
N PRO A 294 -7.36 -7.33 -1.21
CA PRO A 294 -7.83 -6.35 -2.20
C PRO A 294 -9.37 -6.34 -2.36
N MET A 295 -10.02 -7.49 -2.23
CA MET A 295 -11.50 -7.57 -2.27
C MET A 295 -12.14 -6.87 -1.07
N LEU A 296 -11.61 -7.08 0.15
CA LEU A 296 -12.08 -6.39 1.36
C LEU A 296 -11.83 -4.89 1.29
N ASN A 297 -10.69 -4.48 0.74
CA ASN A 297 -10.38 -3.08 0.48
C ASN A 297 -11.45 -2.45 -0.42
N ASN A 298 -11.76 -3.07 -1.56
CA ASN A 298 -12.78 -2.58 -2.48
C ASN A 298 -14.18 -2.59 -1.84
N LEU A 299 -14.47 -3.55 -0.95
CA LEU A 299 -15.73 -3.54 -0.19
C LEU A 299 -15.85 -2.31 0.70
N VAL A 300 -14.77 -1.87 1.36
CA VAL A 300 -14.75 -0.63 2.15
C VAL A 300 -14.98 0.58 1.26
N SER A 301 -14.33 0.67 0.09
CA SER A 301 -14.56 1.74 -0.90
C SER A 301 -16.04 1.78 -1.37
N PHE A 302 -16.62 0.61 -1.62
CA PHE A 302 -18.02 0.49 -2.01
C PHE A 302 -18.96 1.00 -0.93
N ILE A 303 -18.79 0.57 0.32
CA ILE A 303 -19.59 1.03 1.48
C ILE A 303 -19.43 2.54 1.67
N SER A 304 -18.19 3.05 1.60
CA SER A 304 -17.88 4.47 1.74
C SER A 304 -18.54 5.32 0.65
N SER A 305 -18.57 4.84 -0.58
CA SER A 305 -19.23 5.57 -1.68
C SER A 305 -20.75 5.67 -1.51
N ILE A 306 -21.41 4.60 -1.05
CA ILE A 306 -22.84 4.65 -0.74
C ILE A 306 -23.08 5.66 0.41
N THR A 307 -22.25 5.63 1.45
CA THR A 307 -22.33 6.55 2.60
C THR A 307 -22.23 8.00 2.13
N VAL A 308 -21.22 8.32 1.31
CA VAL A 308 -20.96 9.68 0.82
C VAL A 308 -22.09 10.15 -0.09
N PHE A 309 -22.48 9.36 -1.10
CA PHE A 309 -23.55 9.75 -2.01
C PHE A 309 -24.90 9.92 -1.31
N SER A 310 -25.27 8.99 -0.43
CA SER A 310 -26.51 9.10 0.37
C SER A 310 -26.52 10.35 1.23
N THR A 311 -25.39 10.67 1.90
CA THR A 311 -25.28 11.84 2.77
C THR A 311 -25.30 13.14 1.98
N VAL A 312 -24.51 13.25 0.92
CA VAL A 312 -24.38 14.47 0.11
C VAL A 312 -25.70 14.78 -0.61
N PHE A 313 -26.31 13.80 -1.28
CA PHE A 313 -27.59 13.98 -1.95
C PHE A 313 -28.70 14.36 -0.96
N SER A 314 -28.83 13.63 0.14
CA SER A 314 -29.79 13.92 1.20
C SER A 314 -29.65 15.36 1.71
N THR A 315 -28.45 15.76 2.09
CA THR A 315 -28.20 17.05 2.73
C THR A 315 -28.40 18.19 1.75
N LEU A 316 -27.89 18.09 0.52
CA LEU A 316 -28.04 19.15 -0.48
C LEU A 316 -29.47 19.30 -0.98
N ILE A 317 -30.24 18.22 -1.16
CA ILE A 317 -31.65 18.29 -1.54
C ILE A 317 -32.48 18.94 -0.43
N GLN A 318 -32.20 18.65 0.84
CA GLN A 318 -32.91 19.26 1.97
C GLN A 318 -32.58 20.74 2.13
N ASN A 319 -31.32 21.13 2.01
CA ASN A 319 -30.88 22.51 2.26
C ASN A 319 -31.10 23.44 1.06
N THR A 320 -31.04 22.90 -0.16
CA THR A 320 -31.18 23.68 -1.41
C THR A 320 -32.07 22.92 -2.38
N PRO A 321 -33.40 22.95 -2.19
CA PRO A 321 -34.33 22.18 -3.01
C PRO A 321 -34.34 22.55 -4.51
N THR A 322 -33.78 23.70 -4.85
CA THR A 322 -33.63 24.16 -6.25
C THR A 322 -32.40 23.60 -6.95
N LEU A 323 -31.50 22.96 -6.19
CA LEU A 323 -30.26 22.38 -6.75
C LEU A 323 -30.60 21.14 -7.59
N THR A 324 -30.16 21.16 -8.84
CA THR A 324 -30.36 20.02 -9.73
C THR A 324 -29.43 18.86 -9.36
N ARG A 325 -29.79 17.63 -9.76
CA ARG A 325 -28.91 16.47 -9.61
C ARG A 325 -27.53 16.71 -10.20
N LEU A 326 -27.47 17.35 -11.38
CA LEU A 326 -26.21 17.74 -12.01
C LEU A 326 -25.37 18.68 -11.13
N GLY A 327 -26.04 19.67 -10.48
CA GLY A 327 -25.35 20.56 -9.54
C GLY A 327 -24.73 19.82 -8.36
N ILE A 328 -25.46 18.85 -7.80
CA ILE A 328 -24.94 18.00 -6.70
C ILE A 328 -23.70 17.23 -7.17
N VAL A 329 -23.77 16.58 -8.34
CA VAL A 329 -22.63 15.82 -8.89
C VAL A 329 -21.43 16.73 -9.13
N LYS A 330 -21.62 17.95 -9.66
CA LYS A 330 -20.53 18.92 -9.85
C LYS A 330 -19.86 19.33 -8.54
N ILE A 331 -20.61 19.49 -7.46
CA ILE A 331 -20.04 19.73 -6.13
C ILE A 331 -19.14 18.55 -5.69
N MET A 332 -19.59 17.32 -5.94
CA MET A 332 -18.81 16.13 -5.60
C MET A 332 -17.53 15.96 -6.46
N GLN A 333 -17.51 16.55 -7.66
CA GLN A 333 -16.36 16.55 -8.58
C GLN A 333 -15.30 17.60 -8.21
N LEU A 334 -15.61 18.55 -7.32
CA LEU A 334 -14.69 19.63 -6.98
C LEU A 334 -13.38 19.10 -6.45
N THR A 335 -12.32 19.50 -7.13
CA THR A 335 -10.95 19.29 -6.72
C THR A 335 -10.48 20.55 -5.97
N GLY A 336 -10.02 20.38 -4.74
CA GLY A 336 -9.29 21.44 -4.03
C GLY A 336 -7.78 21.14 -4.09
N PRO A 337 -6.96 21.90 -3.38
CA PRO A 337 -5.53 21.62 -3.25
C PRO A 337 -5.29 20.16 -2.85
N GLY A 338 -4.44 19.43 -3.58
CA GLY A 338 -4.20 18.01 -3.36
C GLY A 338 -5.43 17.12 -3.54
N SER A 339 -6.37 17.51 -4.40
CA SER A 339 -7.65 16.79 -4.64
C SER A 339 -8.56 16.63 -3.41
N THR A 340 -8.45 17.51 -2.43
CA THR A 340 -9.09 17.39 -1.10
C THR A 340 -10.31 18.29 -0.87
N GLY A 341 -10.72 19.07 -1.89
CA GLY A 341 -11.76 20.11 -1.74
C GLY A 341 -13.10 19.60 -1.21
N LEU A 342 -13.56 18.43 -1.66
CA LEU A 342 -14.80 17.85 -1.13
C LEU A 342 -14.69 17.58 0.37
N THR A 343 -13.56 17.06 0.82
CA THR A 343 -13.35 16.60 2.20
C THR A 343 -13.18 17.75 3.19
N PHE A 344 -12.30 18.71 2.90
CA PHE A 344 -11.94 19.75 3.88
C PHE A 344 -12.73 21.05 3.71
N ILE A 345 -13.36 21.26 2.57
CA ILE A 345 -14.17 22.45 2.32
C ILE A 345 -15.67 22.14 2.44
N TRP A 346 -16.15 21.10 1.74
CA TRP A 346 -17.58 20.84 1.67
C TRP A 346 -18.13 20.00 2.83
N PHE A 347 -17.46 18.96 3.29
CA PHE A 347 -18.00 18.11 4.36
C PHE A 347 -18.24 18.85 5.67
N PRO A 348 -17.35 19.75 6.15
CA PRO A 348 -17.64 20.53 7.34
C PRO A 348 -18.92 21.36 7.23
N VAL A 349 -19.16 21.98 6.06
CA VAL A 349 -20.38 22.77 5.79
C VAL A 349 -21.61 21.86 5.74
N LEU A 350 -21.52 20.70 5.11
CA LEU A 350 -22.62 19.73 5.04
C LEU A 350 -23.00 19.22 6.43
N PHE A 351 -22.02 18.96 7.28
CA PHE A 351 -22.27 18.50 8.65
C PHE A 351 -22.83 19.62 9.54
N GLU A 352 -22.43 20.89 9.33
CA GLU A 352 -22.98 22.01 10.11
C GLU A 352 -24.50 22.11 9.98
N SER A 353 -25.04 21.86 8.78
CA SER A 353 -26.46 21.87 8.53
C SER A 353 -27.28 20.85 9.36
N LEU A 354 -26.61 19.87 9.98
CA LEU A 354 -27.22 18.85 10.84
C LEU A 354 -27.16 19.21 12.35
N GLY A 355 -26.67 20.43 12.69
CA GLY A 355 -26.56 20.91 14.07
C GLY A 355 -25.56 20.11 14.93
N ILE A 356 -25.86 19.93 16.21
CA ILE A 356 -24.98 19.24 17.17
C ILE A 356 -24.63 17.82 16.72
N PHE A 357 -25.59 17.10 16.17
CA PHE A 357 -25.35 15.75 15.66
C PHE A 357 -24.36 15.75 14.46
N GLY A 358 -24.44 16.78 13.60
CA GLY A 358 -23.48 16.96 12.52
C GLY A 358 -22.06 17.21 13.01
N ARG A 359 -21.86 17.90 14.13
CA ARG A 359 -20.53 18.06 14.74
C ARG A 359 -19.94 16.70 15.16
N ILE A 360 -20.77 15.82 15.76
CA ILE A 360 -20.34 14.46 16.14
C ILE A 360 -19.98 13.65 14.90
N LEU A 361 -20.76 13.72 13.84
CA LEU A 361 -20.48 13.03 12.58
C LEU A 361 -19.21 13.54 11.92
N CYS A 362 -19.00 14.86 11.92
CA CYS A 362 -17.79 15.48 11.41
C CYS A 362 -16.55 15.00 12.17
N LEU A 363 -16.63 14.99 13.51
CA LEU A 363 -15.57 14.41 14.36
C LEU A 363 -15.29 12.95 14.03
N LEU A 364 -16.34 12.11 13.97
CA LEU A 364 -16.18 10.69 13.63
C LEU A 364 -15.57 10.50 12.25
N PHE A 365 -15.98 11.31 11.27
CA PHE A 365 -15.44 11.27 9.92
C PHE A 365 -13.93 11.59 9.88
N PHE A 366 -13.49 12.69 10.50
CA PHE A 366 -12.07 13.06 10.50
C PHE A 366 -11.22 12.16 11.39
N VAL A 367 -11.75 11.65 12.49
CA VAL A 367 -11.10 10.60 13.29
C VAL A 367 -10.95 9.31 12.48
N CYS A 368 -11.98 8.91 11.73
CA CYS A 368 -11.93 7.75 10.83
C CYS A 368 -10.80 7.91 9.80
N LEU A 369 -10.72 9.08 9.14
CA LEU A 369 -9.63 9.40 8.20
C LEU A 369 -8.26 9.39 8.89
N THR A 370 -8.13 9.99 10.08
CA THR A 370 -6.88 9.98 10.84
C THR A 370 -6.41 8.55 11.14
N VAL A 371 -7.31 7.70 11.58
CA VAL A 371 -7.00 6.28 11.90
C VAL A 371 -6.62 5.51 10.64
N ALA A 372 -7.36 5.70 9.54
CA ALA A 372 -7.05 5.10 8.24
C ALA A 372 -5.67 5.53 7.75
N GLY A 373 -5.40 6.83 7.72
CA GLY A 373 -4.10 7.35 7.31
C GLY A 373 -2.96 6.90 8.21
N LEU A 374 -3.19 6.84 9.52
CA LEU A 374 -2.16 6.39 10.47
C LEU A 374 -1.79 4.92 10.26
N SER A 375 -2.75 4.02 10.05
CA SER A 375 -2.47 2.60 9.79
C SER A 375 -1.71 2.38 8.48
N THR A 376 -2.01 3.15 7.42
CA THR A 376 -1.24 3.15 6.17
C THR A 376 0.19 3.65 6.40
N THR A 377 0.36 4.78 7.11
CA THR A 377 1.70 5.35 7.40
C THR A 377 2.55 4.40 8.24
N ILE A 378 1.97 3.67 9.21
CA ILE A 378 2.66 2.61 9.96
C ILE A 378 3.25 1.57 8.99
N SER A 379 2.47 1.15 8.02
CA SER A 379 2.86 0.14 7.04
C SER A 379 3.97 0.64 6.11
N ASP A 380 3.85 1.87 5.62
CA ASP A 380 4.83 2.46 4.72
C ASP A 380 6.18 2.70 5.42
N LEU A 381 6.15 3.21 6.67
CA LEU A 381 7.35 3.37 7.49
C LEU A 381 8.09 2.06 7.69
N GLU A 382 7.38 0.95 7.86
CA GLU A 382 7.99 -0.37 8.04
C GLU A 382 8.71 -0.86 6.78
N VAL A 383 8.25 -0.48 5.56
CA VAL A 383 8.89 -0.87 4.30
C VAL A 383 10.37 -0.48 4.26
N TYR A 384 10.67 0.79 4.51
CA TYR A 384 12.06 1.26 4.44
C TYR A 384 12.83 1.08 5.75
N THR A 385 12.14 0.95 6.89
CA THR A 385 12.76 0.51 8.15
C THR A 385 13.35 -0.88 7.99
N MET A 386 12.60 -1.82 7.41
CA MET A 386 13.07 -3.18 7.14
C MET A 386 14.26 -3.21 6.16
N VAL A 387 14.32 -2.29 5.19
CA VAL A 387 15.49 -2.16 4.30
C VAL A 387 16.74 -1.76 5.08
N LEU A 388 16.62 -0.82 6.02
CA LEU A 388 17.72 -0.42 6.88
C LEU A 388 18.17 -1.57 7.82
N ASP A 389 17.22 -2.36 8.31
CA ASP A 389 17.50 -3.55 9.13
C ASP A 389 18.28 -4.58 8.31
N ASP A 390 17.89 -4.86 7.07
CA ASP A 390 18.61 -5.76 6.15
C ASP A 390 20.02 -5.25 5.78
N CYS A 391 20.24 -3.93 5.83
CA CYS A 391 21.57 -3.31 5.71
C CYS A 391 22.42 -3.46 6.98
N GLY A 392 21.88 -4.03 8.07
CA GLY A 392 22.60 -4.27 9.33
C GLY A 392 22.47 -3.13 10.35
N VAL A 393 21.57 -2.20 10.15
CA VAL A 393 21.23 -1.16 11.14
C VAL A 393 20.32 -1.77 12.21
N ASN A 394 20.52 -1.42 13.47
CA ASN A 394 19.63 -1.89 14.54
C ASN A 394 18.23 -1.29 14.38
N HIS A 395 17.16 -2.09 14.53
CA HIS A 395 15.77 -1.73 14.31
C HIS A 395 15.36 -0.38 14.94
N ARG A 396 15.72 -0.13 16.19
CA ARG A 396 15.41 1.16 16.86
C ARG A 396 16.09 2.36 16.18
N LYS A 397 17.30 2.18 15.66
CA LYS A 397 18.00 3.23 14.89
C LYS A 397 17.36 3.37 13.51
N SER A 398 16.98 2.27 12.88
CA SER A 398 16.26 2.29 11.58
C SER A 398 14.96 3.07 11.69
N VAL A 399 14.17 2.84 12.74
CA VAL A 399 12.93 3.60 13.01
C VAL A 399 13.22 5.10 13.23
N ALA A 400 14.26 5.43 14.00
CA ALA A 400 14.63 6.83 14.24
C ALA A 400 15.09 7.53 12.94
N ILE A 401 15.89 6.86 12.11
CA ILE A 401 16.32 7.38 10.80
C ILE A 401 15.10 7.55 9.88
N ALA A 402 14.23 6.56 9.83
CA ALA A 402 12.99 6.59 9.02
C ALA A 402 12.09 7.75 9.43
N LEU A 403 11.88 7.97 10.73
CA LEU A 403 11.09 9.06 11.27
C LEU A 403 11.66 10.43 10.87
N VAL A 404 12.95 10.64 11.11
CA VAL A 404 13.61 11.94 10.82
C VAL A 404 13.61 12.21 9.31
N ALA A 405 13.93 11.21 8.50
CA ALA A 405 13.93 11.33 7.04
C ALA A 405 12.53 11.65 6.50
N ASN A 406 11.49 10.97 7.00
CA ASN A 406 10.11 11.20 6.59
C ASN A 406 9.64 12.63 6.93
N ILE A 407 9.92 13.12 8.14
CA ILE A 407 9.59 14.50 8.53
C ILE A 407 10.33 15.51 7.64
N LEU A 408 11.64 15.35 7.43
CA LEU A 408 12.43 16.30 6.66
C LEU A 408 12.00 16.37 5.19
N VAL A 409 11.74 15.22 4.56
CA VAL A 409 11.31 15.16 3.16
C VAL A 409 9.85 15.60 2.98
N GLY A 410 8.99 15.36 3.97
CA GLY A 410 7.61 15.83 3.95
C GLY A 410 7.42 17.31 4.28
N LEU A 411 8.42 17.96 4.92
CA LEU A 411 8.35 19.34 5.35
C LEU A 411 8.02 20.33 4.22
N PRO A 412 8.62 20.27 3.01
CA PRO A 412 8.24 21.14 1.91
C PRO A 412 6.76 21.02 1.53
N SER A 413 6.19 19.82 1.57
CA SER A 413 4.77 19.56 1.29
C SER A 413 3.85 20.13 2.37
N ALA A 414 4.31 20.21 3.63
CA ALA A 414 3.56 20.85 4.70
C ALA A 414 3.58 22.39 4.61
N LEU A 415 4.63 22.96 4.01
CA LEU A 415 4.80 24.40 3.87
C LEU A 415 4.18 24.96 2.59
N ASN A 416 4.00 24.15 1.55
CA ASN A 416 3.52 24.61 0.25
C ASN A 416 2.61 23.59 -0.42
N LEU A 417 1.36 23.98 -0.64
CA LEU A 417 0.32 23.15 -1.25
C LEU A 417 0.65 22.76 -2.70
N ASN A 418 1.40 23.57 -3.44
CA ASN A 418 1.80 23.22 -4.80
C ASN A 418 2.85 22.09 -4.80
N ILE A 419 3.75 22.08 -3.80
CA ILE A 419 4.69 20.98 -3.62
C ILE A 419 3.92 19.71 -3.20
N LEU A 420 2.94 19.82 -2.31
CA LEU A 420 2.08 18.69 -1.94
C LEU A 420 1.39 18.08 -3.18
N ALA A 421 0.80 18.92 -4.04
CA ALA A 421 0.15 18.48 -5.27
C ALA A 421 1.14 17.84 -6.25
N ASN A 422 2.33 18.42 -6.41
CA ASN A 422 3.40 17.84 -7.22
C ASN A 422 3.79 16.44 -6.70
N GLN A 423 4.04 16.28 -5.40
CA GLN A 423 4.45 15.00 -4.81
C GLN A 423 3.36 13.93 -4.95
N ASP A 424 2.07 14.30 -4.79
CA ASP A 424 0.94 13.39 -5.03
C ASP A 424 0.93 12.89 -6.48
N ASN A 425 1.11 13.77 -7.45
CA ASN A 425 1.14 13.41 -8.87
C ASN A 425 2.37 12.57 -9.23
N VAL A 426 3.56 13.02 -8.86
CA VAL A 426 4.84 12.38 -9.24
C VAL A 426 4.93 10.96 -8.72
N TRP A 427 4.72 10.77 -7.42
CA TRP A 427 4.90 9.47 -6.78
C TRP A 427 3.69 8.56 -6.94
N GLY A 428 2.51 9.14 -7.08
CA GLY A 428 1.31 8.38 -7.40
C GLY A 428 1.42 7.63 -8.73
N ILE A 429 1.95 8.26 -9.78
CA ILE A 429 2.16 7.61 -11.08
C ILE A 429 3.37 6.67 -11.04
N ALA A 430 4.42 7.01 -10.27
CA ALA A 430 5.57 6.12 -10.08
C ALA A 430 5.16 4.77 -9.49
N LEU A 431 4.05 4.70 -8.76
CA LEU A 431 3.48 3.46 -8.24
C LEU A 431 3.07 2.48 -9.35
N LEU A 432 2.56 2.98 -10.49
CA LEU A 432 2.26 2.12 -11.64
C LEU A 432 3.54 1.46 -12.20
N ILE A 433 4.64 2.22 -12.25
CA ILE A 433 5.95 1.69 -12.62
C ILE A 433 6.38 0.58 -11.64
N SER A 434 6.21 0.81 -10.35
CA SER A 434 6.51 -0.18 -9.31
C SER A 434 5.72 -1.48 -9.49
N GLY A 435 4.44 -1.39 -9.85
CA GLY A 435 3.59 -2.55 -10.16
C GLY A 435 4.11 -3.36 -11.37
N VAL A 436 4.55 -2.67 -12.44
CA VAL A 436 5.18 -3.32 -13.61
C VAL A 436 6.51 -3.96 -13.23
N LEU A 437 7.31 -3.31 -12.38
CA LEU A 437 8.57 -3.86 -11.91
C LEU A 437 8.36 -5.10 -11.04
N MET A 438 7.28 -5.18 -10.25
CA MET A 438 6.88 -6.41 -9.56
C MET A 438 6.61 -7.56 -10.55
N ALA A 439 5.87 -7.29 -11.63
CA ALA A 439 5.63 -8.28 -12.67
C ALA A 439 6.93 -8.73 -13.36
N SER A 440 7.88 -7.81 -13.58
CA SER A 440 9.17 -8.09 -14.21
C SER A 440 9.98 -9.14 -13.44
N LEU A 441 9.86 -9.18 -12.11
CA LEU A 441 10.51 -10.18 -11.26
C LEU A 441 10.02 -11.60 -11.63
N VAL A 442 8.72 -11.77 -11.75
CA VAL A 442 8.12 -13.05 -12.12
C VAL A 442 8.52 -13.46 -13.54
N ILE A 443 8.48 -12.50 -14.48
CA ILE A 443 8.84 -12.72 -15.89
C ILE A 443 10.30 -13.20 -15.99
N ARG A 444 11.23 -12.54 -15.29
CA ARG A 444 12.66 -12.88 -15.33
C ARG A 444 12.97 -14.24 -14.69
N TYR A 445 12.32 -14.57 -13.57
CA TYR A 445 12.53 -15.85 -12.88
C TYR A 445 11.96 -17.03 -13.68
N GLY A 446 11.02 -16.79 -14.55
CA GLY A 446 10.23 -17.77 -15.29
C GLY A 446 8.85 -17.95 -14.66
N PRO A 447 7.77 -17.48 -15.32
CA PRO A 447 6.44 -17.36 -14.69
C PRO A 447 5.86 -18.69 -14.23
N MET A 448 6.01 -19.75 -15.05
CA MET A 448 5.55 -21.10 -14.67
C MET A 448 6.37 -21.68 -13.52
N LYS A 449 7.69 -21.41 -13.51
CA LYS A 449 8.60 -21.82 -12.44
C LYS A 449 8.25 -21.08 -11.15
N TYR A 450 8.02 -19.76 -11.21
CA TYR A 450 7.60 -18.96 -10.06
C TYR A 450 6.29 -19.51 -9.46
N ARG A 451 5.26 -19.67 -10.32
CA ARG A 451 3.97 -20.21 -9.90
C ARG A 451 4.11 -21.57 -9.20
N ARG A 452 4.91 -22.49 -9.76
CA ARG A 452 5.08 -23.82 -9.21
C ARG A 452 5.93 -23.81 -7.94
N CYS A 453 7.16 -23.30 -8.01
CA CYS A 453 8.15 -23.44 -6.94
C CYS A 453 7.93 -22.47 -5.77
N ILE A 454 7.71 -21.18 -6.07
CA ILE A 454 7.61 -20.14 -5.05
C ILE A 454 6.21 -20.07 -4.44
N VAL A 455 5.16 -20.38 -5.24
CA VAL A 455 3.78 -20.23 -4.78
C VAL A 455 3.21 -21.55 -4.31
N ASN A 456 3.02 -22.51 -5.23
CA ASN A 456 2.21 -23.72 -4.95
C ASN A 456 2.97 -24.78 -4.13
N GLU A 457 4.26 -24.99 -4.38
CA GLU A 457 5.05 -26.02 -3.67
C GLU A 457 5.65 -25.48 -2.36
N PHE A 458 5.97 -24.18 -2.29
CA PHE A 458 6.48 -23.59 -1.07
C PHE A 458 5.40 -23.38 0.00
N GLY A 459 4.17 -22.98 -0.41
CA GLY A 459 3.06 -22.77 0.50
C GLY A 459 2.52 -24.09 1.08
N ILE A 460 2.15 -24.05 2.36
CA ILE A 460 1.47 -25.14 3.04
C ILE A 460 0.07 -24.63 3.37
N ASP A 461 -0.99 -25.39 3.06
CA ASP A 461 -2.38 -24.99 3.33
C ASP A 461 -2.80 -23.66 2.66
N ASP A 462 -2.51 -23.51 1.37
CA ASP A 462 -2.85 -22.34 0.56
C ASP A 462 -3.72 -22.72 -0.66
N TRP A 463 -4.37 -21.73 -1.25
CA TRP A 463 -5.06 -21.93 -2.51
C TRP A 463 -4.07 -22.19 -3.64
N ILE A 464 -4.42 -23.13 -4.53
CA ILE A 464 -3.59 -23.40 -5.70
C ILE A 464 -3.76 -22.27 -6.71
N LEU A 465 -2.65 -21.59 -7.03
CA LEU A 465 -2.65 -20.51 -8.01
C LEU A 465 -2.92 -21.07 -9.41
N PRO A 466 -3.99 -20.63 -10.13
CA PRO A 466 -4.34 -21.17 -11.44
C PRO A 466 -3.35 -20.73 -12.54
N LYS A 467 -3.29 -21.46 -13.65
CA LYS A 467 -2.41 -21.14 -14.79
C LYS A 467 -2.75 -19.80 -15.45
N VAL A 468 -4.02 -19.37 -15.40
CA VAL A 468 -4.47 -18.08 -15.96
C VAL A 468 -3.77 -16.88 -15.32
N TRP A 469 -3.36 -16.98 -14.05
CA TRP A 469 -2.58 -15.95 -13.38
C TRP A 469 -1.25 -15.66 -14.09
N VAL A 470 -0.63 -16.69 -14.68
CA VAL A 470 0.61 -16.53 -15.43
C VAL A 470 0.40 -15.59 -16.63
N PHE A 471 -0.69 -15.75 -17.36
CA PHE A 471 -1.05 -14.84 -18.45
C PHE A 471 -1.31 -13.42 -17.93
N MET A 472 -2.01 -13.29 -16.81
CA MET A 472 -2.30 -11.99 -16.21
C MET A 472 -1.01 -11.24 -15.83
N ILE A 473 -0.12 -11.87 -15.07
CA ILE A 473 1.09 -11.21 -14.58
C ILE A 473 2.16 -10.95 -15.66
N THR A 474 2.19 -11.77 -16.72
CA THR A 474 3.21 -11.64 -17.78
C THR A 474 2.79 -10.74 -18.92
N ILE A 475 1.51 -10.64 -19.22
CA ILE A 475 1.00 -9.90 -20.38
C ILE A 475 0.08 -8.77 -19.94
N LEU A 476 -0.96 -9.06 -19.18
CA LEU A 476 -1.99 -8.05 -18.88
C LEU A 476 -1.48 -6.94 -17.98
N VAL A 477 -0.76 -7.28 -16.89
CA VAL A 477 -0.24 -6.28 -15.95
C VAL A 477 0.76 -5.34 -16.62
N PRO A 478 1.83 -5.80 -17.32
CA PRO A 478 2.74 -4.89 -18.02
C PRO A 478 2.04 -4.07 -19.11
N LEU A 479 1.13 -4.67 -19.87
CA LEU A 479 0.38 -3.96 -20.92
C LEU A 479 -0.49 -2.84 -20.34
N GLN A 480 -1.25 -3.14 -19.28
CA GLN A 480 -2.06 -2.14 -18.58
C GLN A 480 -1.18 -1.01 -18.02
N GLY A 481 -0.07 -1.34 -17.33
CA GLY A 481 0.84 -0.34 -16.79
C GLY A 481 1.42 0.59 -17.86
N ILE A 482 1.85 0.04 -19.00
CA ILE A 482 2.36 0.82 -20.13
C ILE A 482 1.25 1.72 -20.71
N ILE A 483 0.05 1.18 -20.95
CA ILE A 483 -1.08 1.96 -21.47
C ILE A 483 -1.44 3.10 -20.52
N LEU A 484 -1.52 2.83 -19.21
CA LEU A 484 -1.84 3.84 -18.20
C LEU A 484 -0.80 4.97 -18.16
N ILE A 485 0.48 4.64 -18.23
CA ILE A 485 1.56 5.64 -18.21
C ILE A 485 1.54 6.49 -19.50
N ILE A 486 1.40 5.85 -20.66
CA ILE A 486 1.34 6.56 -21.95
C ILE A 486 0.13 7.48 -22.00
N TRP A 487 -1.03 7.00 -21.59
CA TRP A 487 -2.25 7.80 -21.57
C TRP A 487 -2.14 8.98 -20.61
N TRP A 488 -1.64 8.74 -19.41
CA TRP A 488 -1.45 9.80 -18.43
C TRP A 488 -0.50 10.90 -18.95
N ILE A 489 0.60 10.54 -19.60
CA ILE A 489 1.49 11.50 -20.25
C ILE A 489 0.76 12.26 -21.36
N TYR A 490 -0.02 11.55 -22.17
CA TYR A 490 -0.81 12.17 -23.24
C TYR A 490 -1.83 13.17 -22.68
N ASP A 491 -2.56 12.80 -21.64
CA ASP A 491 -3.56 13.65 -21.00
C ASP A 491 -2.94 14.92 -20.40
N MET A 492 -1.80 14.80 -19.73
CA MET A 492 -1.06 15.95 -19.22
C MET A 492 -0.57 16.89 -20.33
N ILE A 493 -0.09 16.34 -21.45
CA ILE A 493 0.33 17.14 -22.61
C ILE A 493 -0.88 17.81 -23.28
N ALA A 494 -2.01 17.12 -23.37
CA ALA A 494 -3.20 17.64 -24.00
C ALA A 494 -3.92 18.71 -23.15
N SER A 495 -3.86 18.58 -21.83
CA SER A 495 -4.53 19.50 -20.89
C SER A 495 -3.73 20.77 -20.59
N ASP A 496 -2.40 20.75 -20.70
CA ASP A 496 -1.54 21.91 -20.43
C ASP A 496 -0.70 22.29 -21.67
N PRO A 497 -0.98 23.43 -22.32
CA PRO A 497 -0.17 23.94 -23.44
C PRO A 497 1.29 24.20 -23.07
N HIS A 498 1.61 24.35 -21.79
CA HIS A 498 2.95 24.64 -21.28
C HIS A 498 3.59 23.42 -20.60
N TRP A 499 3.17 22.20 -20.92
CA TRP A 499 3.65 20.93 -20.36
C TRP A 499 5.18 20.77 -20.31
N TYR A 500 5.90 21.45 -21.20
CA TYR A 500 7.36 21.44 -21.30
C TYR A 500 8.06 22.43 -20.36
N MET A 501 7.33 23.37 -19.76
CA MET A 501 7.89 24.32 -18.78
C MET A 501 8.09 23.63 -17.44
N PHE A 502 9.11 24.03 -16.70
CA PHE A 502 9.38 23.52 -15.37
C PHE A 502 8.43 24.19 -14.35
N THR A 503 7.26 23.59 -14.14
CA THR A 503 6.25 23.98 -13.16
C THR A 503 5.93 22.84 -12.23
N TYR A 504 5.23 23.09 -11.11
CA TYR A 504 4.96 22.07 -10.11
C TYR A 504 4.19 20.85 -10.64
N GLU A 505 3.34 20.99 -11.65
CA GLU A 505 2.49 19.92 -12.16
C GLU A 505 2.80 19.56 -13.63
N SER A 506 3.97 19.97 -14.15
CA SER A 506 4.34 19.69 -15.54
C SER A 506 4.95 18.30 -15.73
N VAL A 507 4.79 17.76 -16.94
CA VAL A 507 5.47 16.51 -17.36
C VAL A 507 6.98 16.61 -17.19
N THR A 508 7.55 17.80 -17.46
CA THR A 508 8.99 18.05 -17.35
C THR A 508 9.49 17.90 -15.91
N SER A 509 8.81 18.47 -14.92
CA SER A 509 9.23 18.35 -13.50
C SER A 509 9.19 16.90 -13.05
N LEU A 510 8.13 16.19 -13.39
CA LEU A 510 7.95 14.79 -13.06
C LEU A 510 9.03 13.90 -13.68
N CYS A 511 9.32 14.07 -14.97
CA CYS A 511 10.41 13.33 -15.63
C CYS A 511 11.76 13.62 -14.98
N VAL A 512 12.03 14.88 -14.61
CA VAL A 512 13.28 15.26 -13.94
C VAL A 512 13.40 14.59 -12.57
N GLU A 513 12.34 14.58 -11.75
CA GLU A 513 12.35 13.93 -10.44
C GLU A 513 12.61 12.42 -10.58
N TRP A 514 11.93 11.74 -11.50
CA TRP A 514 12.16 10.31 -11.76
C TRP A 514 13.57 10.03 -12.28
N MET A 515 14.10 10.87 -13.18
CA MET A 515 15.47 10.70 -13.70
C MET A 515 16.53 10.91 -12.61
N ILE A 516 16.34 11.89 -11.73
CA ILE A 516 17.23 12.11 -10.58
C ILE A 516 17.23 10.88 -9.67
N LEU A 517 16.03 10.37 -9.32
CA LEU A 517 15.91 9.16 -8.48
C LEU A 517 16.58 7.95 -9.14
N LEU A 518 16.31 7.72 -10.42
CA LEU A 518 16.88 6.60 -11.17
C LEU A 518 18.40 6.71 -11.30
N ALA A 519 18.92 7.91 -11.58
CA ALA A 519 20.35 8.17 -11.66
C ALA A 519 21.04 7.94 -10.30
N ALA A 520 20.44 8.42 -9.21
CA ALA A 520 20.95 8.19 -7.86
C ALA A 520 21.00 6.70 -7.50
N LEU A 521 19.90 5.97 -7.73
CA LEU A 521 19.81 4.53 -7.45
C LEU A 521 20.80 3.71 -8.27
N THR A 522 20.84 3.95 -9.60
CA THR A 522 21.76 3.23 -10.48
C THR A 522 23.21 3.60 -10.18
N GLY A 523 23.49 4.86 -9.87
CA GLY A 523 24.83 5.33 -9.47
C GLY A 523 25.30 4.66 -8.17
N ILE A 524 24.48 4.64 -7.13
CA ILE A 524 24.79 3.96 -5.86
C ILE A 524 25.01 2.45 -6.11
N ASN A 525 24.15 1.83 -6.92
CA ASN A 525 24.25 0.41 -7.23
C ASN A 525 25.56 0.09 -7.98
N LEU A 526 25.97 0.90 -8.96
CA LEU A 526 27.21 0.75 -9.69
C LEU A 526 28.44 0.95 -8.80
N ILE A 527 28.42 1.94 -7.88
CA ILE A 527 29.48 2.18 -6.90
C ILE A 527 29.60 0.97 -5.97
N ALA A 528 28.47 0.42 -5.49
CA ALA A 528 28.47 -0.76 -4.64
C ALA A 528 29.08 -1.99 -5.33
N ILE A 529 28.76 -2.22 -6.61
CA ILE A 529 29.35 -3.30 -7.41
C ILE A 529 30.86 -3.08 -7.60
N TRP A 530 31.26 -1.85 -7.97
CA TRP A 530 32.68 -1.51 -8.19
C TRP A 530 33.51 -1.68 -6.91
N ARG A 531 32.95 -1.23 -5.77
CA ARG A 531 33.58 -1.34 -4.45
C ARG A 531 33.44 -2.73 -3.83
N LYS A 532 32.69 -3.66 -4.45
CA LYS A 532 32.35 -4.99 -3.93
C LYS A 532 31.68 -4.92 -2.54
N TRP A 533 30.87 -3.92 -2.30
CA TRP A 533 30.12 -3.81 -1.05
C TRP A 533 29.00 -4.83 -0.99
N SER A 534 28.85 -5.46 0.18
CA SER A 534 27.63 -6.23 0.48
C SER A 534 26.57 -5.25 0.95
N ILE A 535 25.64 -4.87 0.06
CA ILE A 535 24.60 -3.88 0.36
C ILE A 535 23.66 -4.42 1.45
N PHE A 536 23.32 -5.72 1.37
CA PHE A 536 22.43 -6.39 2.31
C PHE A 536 23.16 -7.54 3.02
N PRO A 537 24.07 -7.27 3.99
CA PRO A 537 24.87 -8.30 4.64
C PRO A 537 24.01 -9.25 5.48
N VAL A 538 22.95 -8.77 6.13
CA VAL A 538 22.02 -9.58 6.94
C VAL A 538 21.11 -10.40 6.01
N ALA A 539 20.63 -9.83 4.93
CA ALA A 539 19.75 -10.50 3.98
C ALA A 539 20.42 -11.66 3.22
N LYS A 540 21.74 -11.72 3.13
CA LYS A 540 22.47 -12.86 2.55
C LYS A 540 22.39 -14.12 3.41
N THR A 541 22.35 -13.96 4.70
CA THR A 541 22.31 -15.06 5.68
C THR A 541 20.90 -15.43 6.10
N TYR A 542 19.92 -14.58 5.82
CA TYR A 542 18.54 -14.70 6.24
C TYR A 542 17.60 -14.96 5.05
N GLY A 543 16.64 -15.90 5.26
CA GLY A 543 15.62 -16.23 4.26
C GLY A 543 16.09 -17.17 3.14
N ASN A 544 15.16 -17.56 2.27
CA ASN A 544 15.37 -18.56 1.23
C ASN A 544 16.00 -17.97 -0.04
N ASN A 545 16.88 -18.74 -0.68
CA ASN A 545 17.41 -18.41 -1.99
C ASN A 545 16.52 -19.04 -3.09
N PRO A 546 15.99 -18.25 -4.06
CA PRO A 546 15.12 -18.78 -5.10
C PRO A 546 15.80 -19.73 -6.08
N TYR A 547 17.14 -19.79 -6.12
CA TYR A 547 17.92 -20.64 -7.01
C TYR A 547 18.51 -21.88 -6.33
N GLU A 548 18.36 -22.03 -5.01
CA GLU A 548 18.90 -23.16 -4.21
C GLU A 548 17.80 -24.07 -3.66
N LEU A 549 16.66 -24.15 -4.31
CA LEU A 549 15.57 -25.02 -3.90
C LEU A 549 15.84 -26.46 -4.30
N ASP A 550 15.71 -27.41 -3.36
CA ASP A 550 15.98 -28.85 -3.60
C ASP A 550 15.11 -29.44 -4.71
N PHE A 551 13.88 -28.97 -4.87
CA PHE A 551 12.97 -29.41 -5.93
C PHE A 551 13.30 -28.81 -7.32
N LEU A 552 14.21 -27.83 -7.43
CA LEU A 552 14.72 -27.37 -8.73
C LEU A 552 15.64 -28.39 -9.39
N LYS A 553 16.24 -29.32 -8.62
CA LYS A 553 17.07 -30.40 -9.16
C LYS A 553 16.28 -31.36 -10.06
N ASN A 554 14.93 -31.40 -9.89
CA ASN A 554 14.02 -32.24 -10.69
C ASN A 554 13.48 -31.50 -11.93
N PHE A 555 13.92 -30.26 -12.23
CA PHE A 555 13.46 -29.44 -13.34
C PHE A 555 14.36 -29.46 -14.59
N THR A 556 15.48 -30.23 -14.56
CA THR A 556 16.38 -30.33 -15.71
C THR A 556 15.82 -31.13 -16.88
N ASP A 557 14.61 -31.70 -16.74
CA ASP A 557 13.98 -32.59 -17.74
C ASP A 557 12.68 -32.01 -18.37
N LEU A 558 12.50 -30.71 -18.36
CA LEU A 558 11.43 -29.98 -19.08
C LEU A 558 12.04 -28.78 -19.79
#